data_f623bd16d85c7602d96d1306c6995ae5
#
_entry.id   f623bd16d85c7602d96d1306c6995ae5
#
_cell.length_a   1.000
_cell.length_b   1.000
_cell.length_c   1.000
_cell.angle_alpha   90.00
_cell.angle_beta   90.00
_cell.angle_gamma   90.00
#
_symmetry.space_group_name_H-M   'P 1'
#
loop_
_entity.id
_entity.type
_entity.pdbx_description
1 polymer ?
#
loop_
_entity_poly.entity_id
_entity_poly.type
_entity_poly.pdbx_seq_one_letter_code
_entity_poly.pdbx_strand_id
1 'polypeptide(L)'
;MPQVPLIPSRRLLLFVALVSLLACRGPVWGEQPVLLDAMTTELHRAFTSLGNGDKQQPPYFLSYSVSDANAVLIRAQYGALVASSSNHVRVADVQVRLGSPALDNTHGDHRGSAVNSLKLPLTEDREAISRSLWLATNTGYGNALDNYLRVKTEAQVRAKEEDTSPDFSKEPAQVALGKPAPPIVLDRTAWEQRVRMLSRIFREFPDVYQNAVMLTVQNETDYFASSEGSRVVMPHLQARLVVFAVTRADDGMDLFRDQTFEAETVDGLPAEAAIESAIRELGKSLEALRRAPVTEPFDGPAILSGRASAVFFHEVLGHRLEGQRQRGDEEGQTFTKELGQSVLPSFLSVADDPTRTTFGKTWLSGSYTYDDEGQKAQRVELIQDGVLKTFLMSRLPIASFSESNGHGRAQTGRMPTGRQGNLIVTSSHTVSDTKLREELIEEAKKQGKSFGLYFEDISSGFAVTTRNSPQAFQVIPLVVYRVFVDGRPDELVRGVSIVGTPLAAMKRILATGDKPEVFNGECGAESGTVPVSAVAPAMLVSEIETQRQPQGIERPPILPIPSISAKESQ
;
A
#
# COMPACT_ATOMS: atom_id res chain seq x y z
N MET A 1 -77.71 52.36 -4.24
CA MET A 1 -76.32 52.54 -3.73
C MET A 1 -76.19 51.83 -2.41
N PRO A 2 -75.50 50.71 -2.31
CA PRO A 2 -75.03 50.26 -1.03
C PRO A 2 -73.52 50.26 -0.98
N GLN A 3 -73.02 50.58 0.18
CA GLN A 3 -71.64 50.77 0.60
C GLN A 3 -70.88 49.42 0.69
N VAL A 4 -69.62 49.37 0.24
CA VAL A 4 -68.65 48.30 0.40
C VAL A 4 -67.88 48.55 1.73
N PRO A 5 -67.75 47.57 2.63
CA PRO A 5 -66.92 47.72 3.82
C PRO A 5 -65.46 47.36 3.55
N LEU A 6 -64.54 48.23 3.98
CA LEU A 6 -63.12 48.07 4.06
C LEU A 6 -62.74 47.01 5.12
N ILE A 7 -61.99 46.01 4.75
CA ILE A 7 -61.40 44.99 5.65
C ILE A 7 -59.96 45.47 6.02
N PRO A 8 -59.55 45.49 7.29
CA PRO A 8 -58.29 46.06 7.71
C PRO A 8 -57.10 45.08 7.52
N SER A 9 -56.02 45.64 7.03
CA SER A 9 -54.72 45.04 6.66
C SER A 9 -53.86 44.55 7.83
N ARG A 10 -54.37 43.72 8.74
CA ARG A 10 -53.55 43.18 9.86
C ARG A 10 -53.00 41.75 9.68
N ARG A 11 -53.31 41.06 8.56
CA ARG A 11 -52.81 39.68 8.31
C ARG A 11 -51.61 39.57 7.41
N LEU A 12 -51.13 40.64 6.80
CA LEU A 12 -49.98 40.61 5.88
C LEU A 12 -48.62 40.83 6.59
N LEU A 13 -48.59 41.37 7.81
CA LEU A 13 -47.37 41.60 8.57
C LEU A 13 -46.85 40.36 9.36
N LEU A 14 -47.72 39.38 9.61
CA LEU A 14 -47.34 38.14 10.30
C LEU A 14 -46.70 37.07 9.37
N PHE A 15 -46.94 37.15 8.06
CA PHE A 15 -46.36 36.23 7.08
C PHE A 15 -44.92 36.63 6.65
N VAL A 16 -44.60 37.90 6.68
CA VAL A 16 -43.23 38.39 6.36
C VAL A 16 -42.27 38.15 7.53
N ALA A 17 -42.73 38.18 8.77
CA ALA A 17 -41.91 37.92 9.96
C ALA A 17 -41.58 36.39 10.11
N LEU A 18 -42.44 35.47 9.61
CA LEU A 18 -42.19 34.02 9.70
C LEU A 18 -41.24 33.50 8.61
N VAL A 19 -41.16 34.19 7.46
CA VAL A 19 -40.21 33.84 6.37
C VAL A 19 -38.81 34.37 6.66
N SER A 20 -38.68 35.46 7.43
CA SER A 20 -37.38 36.06 7.80
C SER A 20 -36.65 35.28 8.92
N LEU A 21 -37.33 34.42 9.68
CA LEU A 21 -36.74 33.57 10.72
C LEU A 21 -36.26 32.20 10.21
N LEU A 22 -36.58 31.81 8.96
CA LEU A 22 -36.12 30.60 8.32
C LEU A 22 -34.84 30.79 7.46
N ALA A 23 -34.38 32.02 7.25
CA ALA A 23 -33.25 32.31 6.37
C ALA A 23 -31.89 32.47 7.08
N CYS A 24 -31.81 32.26 8.40
CA CYS A 24 -30.57 32.32 9.18
C CYS A 24 -30.26 31.03 9.92
N ARG A 25 -30.50 29.86 9.29
CA ARG A 25 -29.75 28.68 9.65
C ARG A 25 -28.50 28.68 8.80
N GLY A 26 -27.42 29.31 9.34
CA GLY A 26 -26.07 29.03 8.86
C GLY A 26 -25.85 27.53 8.79
N PRO A 27 -24.86 27.05 8.02
CA PRO A 27 -24.57 25.63 7.94
C PRO A 27 -24.44 25.11 9.37
N VAL A 28 -25.25 24.11 9.73
CA VAL A 28 -25.07 23.36 10.98
C VAL A 28 -23.73 22.65 10.80
N TRP A 29 -22.67 23.25 11.28
CA TRP A 29 -21.39 22.60 11.45
C TRP A 29 -21.67 21.46 12.43
N GLY A 30 -21.61 20.23 11.96
CA GLY A 30 -21.64 19.07 12.83
C GLY A 30 -20.61 19.28 13.94
N GLU A 31 -20.95 18.91 15.16
CA GLU A 31 -20.03 18.99 16.30
C GLU A 31 -18.72 18.28 15.91
N GLN A 32 -17.60 19.00 15.97
CA GLN A 32 -16.29 18.41 15.59
C GLN A 32 -15.99 17.26 16.55
N PRO A 33 -15.40 16.14 16.07
CA PRO A 33 -14.95 15.07 16.94
C PRO A 33 -14.06 15.65 18.08
N VAL A 34 -14.30 15.22 19.31
CA VAL A 34 -13.56 15.70 20.49
C VAL A 34 -12.05 15.56 20.29
N LEU A 35 -11.62 14.48 19.65
CA LEU A 35 -10.23 14.22 19.31
C LEU A 35 -9.64 15.31 18.41
N LEU A 36 -10.30 15.65 17.30
CA LEU A 36 -9.81 16.70 16.39
C LEU A 36 -9.78 18.08 17.06
N ASP A 37 -10.78 18.38 17.92
CA ASP A 37 -10.81 19.63 18.67
C ASP A 37 -9.66 19.72 19.68
N ALA A 38 -9.37 18.63 20.40
CA ALA A 38 -8.21 18.53 21.30
C ALA A 38 -6.89 18.69 20.52
N MET A 39 -6.75 17.99 19.37
CA MET A 39 -5.58 18.11 18.51
C MET A 39 -5.37 19.57 18.04
N THR A 40 -6.39 20.21 17.49
CA THR A 40 -6.27 21.57 16.94
C THR A 40 -6.00 22.61 18.02
N THR A 41 -6.62 22.45 19.20
CA THR A 41 -6.40 23.35 20.32
C THR A 41 -4.97 23.25 20.85
N GLU A 42 -4.49 22.02 21.10
CA GLU A 42 -3.14 21.80 21.61
C GLU A 42 -2.06 22.16 20.59
N LEU A 43 -2.29 21.87 19.30
CA LEU A 43 -1.41 22.27 18.21
C LEU A 43 -1.23 23.79 18.18
N HIS A 44 -2.32 24.55 18.24
CA HIS A 44 -2.25 26.00 18.25
C HIS A 44 -1.50 26.53 19.49
N ARG A 45 -1.82 26.00 20.68
CA ARG A 45 -1.14 26.34 21.93
C ARG A 45 0.36 26.05 21.87
N ALA A 46 0.73 24.85 21.41
CA ALA A 46 2.13 24.44 21.29
C ALA A 46 2.90 25.29 20.27
N PHE A 47 2.33 25.46 19.08
CA PHE A 47 2.97 26.22 18.00
C PHE A 47 3.23 27.70 18.39
N THR A 48 2.31 28.33 19.13
CA THR A 48 2.45 29.71 19.58
C THR A 48 3.36 29.86 20.81
N SER A 49 3.57 28.78 21.59
CA SER A 49 4.36 28.83 22.83
C SER A 49 5.80 28.37 22.67
N LEU A 50 6.06 27.46 21.73
CA LEU A 50 7.40 26.92 21.48
C LEU A 50 8.31 27.98 20.85
N GLY A 51 9.53 28.03 21.32
CA GLY A 51 10.54 28.93 20.78
C GLY A 51 10.48 30.39 21.23
N ASN A 52 9.61 30.72 22.20
CA ASN A 52 9.48 32.09 22.73
C ASN A 52 10.54 32.49 23.76
N GLY A 53 11.50 31.65 24.09
CA GLY A 53 12.60 31.94 25.01
C GLY A 53 13.85 32.45 24.29
N ASP A 54 14.69 33.25 24.96
CA ASP A 54 15.89 33.95 24.42
C ASP A 54 16.93 33.06 23.72
N LYS A 55 16.83 31.73 23.84
CA LYS A 55 17.77 30.75 23.20
C LYS A 55 17.04 29.62 22.48
N GLN A 56 15.73 29.75 22.26
CA GLN A 56 14.91 28.72 21.65
C GLN A 56 14.67 29.03 20.17
N GLN A 57 14.64 27.99 19.33
CA GLN A 57 14.32 28.06 17.91
C GLN A 57 12.81 27.79 17.73
N PRO A 58 12.01 28.74 17.24
CA PRO A 58 10.60 28.47 17.00
C PRO A 58 10.41 27.41 15.88
N PRO A 59 9.42 26.53 16.00
CA PRO A 59 9.08 25.64 14.91
C PRO A 59 8.45 26.45 13.76
N TYR A 60 8.84 26.13 12.53
CA TYR A 60 8.17 26.69 11.36
C TYR A 60 7.00 25.83 10.90
N PHE A 61 6.97 24.53 11.31
CA PHE A 61 5.90 23.59 11.06
C PHE A 61 5.70 22.65 12.25
N LEU A 62 4.44 22.35 12.54
CA LEU A 62 4.00 21.38 13.52
C LEU A 62 2.76 20.67 12.97
N SER A 63 2.73 19.34 13.07
CA SER A 63 1.53 18.55 12.75
C SER A 63 1.29 17.44 13.77
N TYR A 64 0.02 17.09 13.89
CA TYR A 64 -0.47 15.90 14.58
C TYR A 64 -1.20 15.02 13.59
N SER A 65 -0.79 13.76 13.50
CA SER A 65 -1.50 12.70 12.81
C SER A 65 -1.96 11.66 13.84
N VAL A 66 -3.22 11.28 13.84
CA VAL A 66 -3.75 10.29 14.79
C VAL A 66 -4.48 9.21 14.03
N SER A 67 -4.03 7.97 14.20
CA SER A 67 -4.73 6.77 13.78
C SER A 67 -5.54 6.22 14.94
N ASP A 68 -6.85 6.06 14.76
CA ASP A 68 -7.79 5.48 15.72
C ASP A 68 -8.40 4.20 15.10
N ALA A 69 -7.76 3.05 15.37
CA ALA A 69 -8.03 1.79 14.70
C ALA A 69 -8.70 0.77 15.60
N ASN A 70 -9.83 0.25 15.16
CA ASN A 70 -10.51 -0.91 15.72
C ASN A 70 -10.30 -2.11 14.80
N ALA A 71 -9.92 -3.25 15.35
CA ALA A 71 -9.70 -4.47 14.57
C ALA A 71 -10.29 -5.71 15.25
N VAL A 72 -10.80 -6.64 14.44
CA VAL A 72 -11.18 -8.00 14.83
C VAL A 72 -10.34 -8.97 14.02
N LEU A 73 -9.69 -9.91 14.71
CA LEU A 73 -8.92 -10.99 14.11
C LEU A 73 -9.55 -12.33 14.48
N ILE A 74 -9.85 -13.15 13.47
CA ILE A 74 -10.29 -14.54 13.62
C ILE A 74 -9.38 -15.43 12.78
N ARG A 75 -8.73 -16.41 13.41
CA ARG A 75 -7.82 -17.35 12.74
C ARG A 75 -8.14 -18.79 13.10
N ALA A 76 -8.17 -19.64 12.11
CA ALA A 76 -8.30 -21.09 12.28
C ALA A 76 -7.27 -21.85 11.45
N GLN A 77 -7.01 -23.10 11.88
CA GLN A 77 -6.08 -24.02 11.26
C GLN A 77 -6.66 -25.43 11.35
N TYR A 78 -6.72 -26.17 10.25
CA TYR A 78 -7.27 -27.54 10.16
C TYR A 78 -8.65 -27.72 10.83
N GLY A 79 -9.51 -26.69 10.81
CA GLY A 79 -10.84 -26.71 11.43
C GLY A 79 -10.87 -26.33 12.90
N ALA A 80 -9.74 -26.02 13.53
CA ALA A 80 -9.66 -25.56 14.91
C ALA A 80 -9.41 -24.06 14.97
N LEU A 81 -10.12 -23.37 15.88
CA LEU A 81 -9.90 -21.94 16.15
C LEU A 81 -8.55 -21.77 16.85
N VAL A 82 -7.70 -20.90 16.32
CA VAL A 82 -6.38 -20.57 16.86
C VAL A 82 -6.42 -19.24 17.62
N ALA A 83 -7.13 -18.26 17.06
CA ALA A 83 -7.28 -16.95 17.68
C ALA A 83 -8.62 -16.35 17.30
N SER A 84 -9.20 -15.60 18.25
CA SER A 84 -10.33 -14.71 18.02
C SER A 84 -10.19 -13.57 19.02
N SER A 85 -9.85 -12.37 18.55
CA SER A 85 -9.55 -11.22 19.38
C SER A 85 -10.09 -9.94 18.78
N SER A 86 -10.28 -8.94 19.62
CA SER A 86 -10.54 -7.55 19.22
C SER A 86 -9.48 -6.66 19.82
N ASN A 87 -9.12 -5.64 19.09
CA ASN A 87 -8.16 -4.64 19.53
C ASN A 87 -8.67 -3.24 19.17
N HIS A 88 -8.42 -2.28 20.06
CA HIS A 88 -8.63 -0.86 19.81
C HIS A 88 -7.33 -0.14 20.17
N VAL A 89 -6.77 0.59 19.23
CA VAL A 89 -5.51 1.32 19.41
C VAL A 89 -5.69 2.72 18.86
N ARG A 90 -5.26 3.71 19.63
CA ARG A 90 -5.19 5.10 19.20
C ARG A 90 -3.75 5.57 19.36
N VAL A 91 -3.11 5.96 18.27
CA VAL A 91 -1.71 6.40 18.24
C VAL A 91 -1.63 7.77 17.60
N ALA A 92 -0.89 8.67 18.21
CA ALA A 92 -0.57 9.98 17.66
C ALA A 92 0.89 10.01 17.22
N ASP A 93 1.13 10.61 16.08
CA ASP A 93 2.42 11.01 15.55
C ASP A 93 2.51 12.53 15.58
N VAL A 94 3.52 13.04 16.25
CA VAL A 94 3.82 14.46 16.35
C VAL A 94 5.05 14.76 15.53
N GLN A 95 4.91 15.62 14.54
CA GLN A 95 6.02 16.09 13.72
C GLN A 95 6.36 17.54 14.06
N VAL A 96 7.62 17.81 14.43
CA VAL A 96 8.14 19.14 14.71
C VAL A 96 9.26 19.46 13.72
N ARG A 97 9.17 20.60 13.03
CA ARG A 97 10.22 21.06 12.13
C ARG A 97 10.78 22.40 12.57
N LEU A 98 12.11 22.45 12.74
CA LEU A 98 12.90 23.61 13.17
C LEU A 98 13.85 24.02 12.06
N GLY A 99 14.12 25.32 11.94
CA GLY A 99 14.97 25.86 10.90
C GLY A 99 14.14 26.59 9.86
N SER A 100 14.17 26.09 8.64
CA SER A 100 13.37 26.62 7.52
C SER A 100 13.06 25.49 6.52
N PRO A 101 12.10 25.67 5.62
CA PRO A 101 11.85 24.70 4.55
C PRO A 101 13.10 24.35 3.72
N ALA A 102 14.04 25.29 3.58
CA ALA A 102 15.27 25.07 2.81
C ALA A 102 16.29 24.18 3.53
N LEU A 103 16.34 24.25 4.87
CA LEU A 103 17.24 23.44 5.69
C LEU A 103 16.64 23.30 7.09
N ASP A 104 16.25 22.10 7.45
CA ASP A 104 15.61 21.81 8.72
C ASP A 104 16.24 20.62 9.49
N ASN A 105 15.66 20.27 10.62
CA ASN A 105 16.12 19.17 11.48
C ASN A 105 15.98 17.77 10.84
N THR A 106 15.40 17.66 9.65
CA THR A 106 15.21 16.38 8.94
C THR A 106 16.16 16.23 7.76
N HIS A 107 17.11 17.16 7.59
CA HIS A 107 18.03 17.17 6.46
C HIS A 107 18.94 15.92 6.45
N GLY A 108 19.15 15.37 5.26
CA GLY A 108 20.00 14.18 5.09
C GLY A 108 19.42 12.94 5.81
N ASP A 109 20.28 12.27 6.59
CA ASP A 109 19.96 11.02 7.28
C ASP A 109 19.05 11.20 8.52
N HIS A 110 18.72 12.44 8.87
CA HIS A 110 17.96 12.77 10.10
C HIS A 110 16.43 12.71 9.92
N ARG A 111 15.91 12.33 8.75
CA ARG A 111 14.46 12.33 8.44
C ARG A 111 13.62 11.57 9.45
N GLY A 112 14.02 10.36 9.80
CA GLY A 112 13.26 9.51 10.72
C GLY A 112 13.07 10.08 12.11
N SER A 113 13.84 11.07 12.51
CA SER A 113 13.83 11.68 13.84
C SER A 113 12.78 12.78 14.03
N ALA A 114 12.08 13.18 12.97
CA ALA A 114 11.08 14.25 13.06
C ALA A 114 9.75 13.80 13.67
N VAL A 115 9.48 12.50 13.71
CA VAL A 115 8.23 11.95 14.23
C VAL A 115 8.43 11.37 15.63
N ASN A 116 7.58 11.81 16.56
CA ASN A 116 7.50 11.29 17.91
C ASN A 116 6.12 10.68 18.14
N SER A 117 6.06 9.37 18.37
CA SER A 117 4.81 8.60 18.46
C SER A 117 4.47 8.23 19.89
N LEU A 118 3.17 8.26 20.20
CA LEU A 118 2.66 7.80 21.50
C LEU A 118 1.24 7.25 21.38
N LYS A 119 0.86 6.39 22.33
CA LYS A 119 -0.53 5.95 22.48
C LYS A 119 -1.35 7.03 23.18
N LEU A 120 -2.53 7.33 22.61
CA LEU A 120 -3.50 8.23 23.22
C LEU A 120 -4.55 7.47 24.04
N PRO A 121 -5.23 8.15 24.99
CA PRO A 121 -6.42 7.64 25.65
C PRO A 121 -7.49 7.21 24.65
N LEU A 122 -8.15 6.09 24.92
CA LEU A 122 -9.25 5.57 24.08
C LEU A 122 -10.59 6.25 24.38
N THR A 123 -10.70 6.91 25.52
CA THR A 123 -11.89 7.69 25.90
C THR A 123 -11.81 9.09 25.32
N GLU A 124 -12.99 9.69 25.04
CA GLU A 124 -13.11 11.06 24.56
C GLU A 124 -12.90 12.10 25.68
N ASP A 125 -11.82 11.92 26.45
CA ASP A 125 -11.39 12.86 27.49
C ASP A 125 -10.42 13.89 26.89
N ARG A 126 -10.94 15.07 26.61
CA ARG A 126 -10.18 16.17 25.98
C ARG A 126 -8.93 16.55 26.77
N GLU A 127 -9.00 16.60 28.10
CA GLU A 127 -7.86 16.99 28.92
C GLU A 127 -6.75 15.93 28.88
N ALA A 128 -7.11 14.65 29.00
CA ALA A 128 -6.16 13.55 28.92
C ALA A 128 -5.49 13.47 27.55
N ILE A 129 -6.26 13.64 26.45
CA ILE A 129 -5.74 13.69 25.07
C ILE A 129 -4.77 14.87 24.93
N SER A 130 -5.18 16.09 25.33
CA SER A 130 -4.34 17.28 25.21
C SER A 130 -3.04 17.17 26.01
N ARG A 131 -3.08 16.60 27.23
CA ARG A 131 -1.87 16.37 28.05
C ARG A 131 -0.92 15.37 27.39
N SER A 132 -1.45 14.33 26.76
CA SER A 132 -0.65 13.35 26.05
C SER A 132 0.04 13.97 24.83
N LEU A 133 -0.69 14.75 24.03
CA LEU A 133 -0.15 15.49 22.89
C LEU A 133 0.89 16.53 23.32
N TRP A 134 0.63 17.26 24.42
CA TRP A 134 1.60 18.19 24.99
C TRP A 134 2.94 17.52 25.33
N LEU A 135 2.90 16.37 26.00
CA LEU A 135 4.13 15.66 26.35
C LEU A 135 4.89 15.18 25.11
N ALA A 136 4.17 14.61 24.14
CA ALA A 136 4.77 14.18 22.89
C ALA A 136 5.39 15.36 22.10
N THR A 137 4.70 16.50 22.08
CA THR A 137 5.19 17.70 21.41
C THR A 137 6.45 18.23 22.08
N ASN A 138 6.47 18.27 23.42
CA ASN A 138 7.66 18.69 24.16
C ASN A 138 8.86 17.77 23.89
N THR A 139 8.65 16.45 23.88
CA THR A 139 9.69 15.48 23.55
C THR A 139 10.14 15.62 22.10
N GLY A 140 9.20 15.73 21.15
CA GLY A 140 9.49 15.92 19.73
C GLY A 140 10.25 17.22 19.46
N TYR A 141 9.91 18.31 20.15
CA TYR A 141 10.64 19.56 20.05
C TYR A 141 12.10 19.43 20.54
N GLY A 142 12.33 18.75 21.67
CA GLY A 142 13.68 18.49 22.17
C GLY A 142 14.52 17.71 21.15
N ASN A 143 13.98 16.62 20.62
CA ASN A 143 14.63 15.81 19.59
C ASN A 143 14.91 16.63 18.31
N ALA A 144 13.94 17.42 17.86
CA ALA A 144 14.10 18.28 16.69
C ALA A 144 15.21 19.34 16.89
N LEU A 145 15.33 19.91 18.10
CA LEU A 145 16.37 20.89 18.42
C LEU A 145 17.76 20.25 18.38
N ASP A 146 17.94 19.09 18.98
CA ASP A 146 19.21 18.36 18.97
C ASP A 146 19.64 18.00 17.53
N ASN A 147 18.69 17.53 16.72
CA ASN A 147 18.96 17.21 15.33
C ASN A 147 19.27 18.45 14.49
N TYR A 148 18.55 19.54 14.69
CA TYR A 148 18.80 20.79 13.97
C TYR A 148 20.21 21.34 14.26
N LEU A 149 20.69 21.22 15.50
CA LEU A 149 22.06 21.62 15.86
C LEU A 149 23.09 20.73 15.16
N ARG A 150 22.83 19.42 15.02
CA ARG A 150 23.71 18.50 14.25
C ARG A 150 23.71 18.87 12.77
N VAL A 151 22.52 19.03 12.15
CA VAL A 151 22.40 19.45 10.75
C VAL A 151 23.19 20.74 10.48
N LYS A 152 23.06 21.75 11.33
CA LYS A 152 23.82 23.00 11.19
C LYS A 152 25.35 22.78 11.27
N THR A 153 25.79 21.90 12.13
CA THR A 153 27.21 21.57 12.27
C THR A 153 27.72 20.82 11.04
N GLU A 154 26.96 19.84 10.58
CA GLU A 154 27.29 19.04 9.38
C GLU A 154 27.31 19.91 8.12
N ALA A 155 26.34 20.79 7.93
CA ALA A 155 26.28 21.71 6.80
C ALA A 155 27.50 22.67 6.71
N GLN A 156 28.22 22.90 7.82
CA GLN A 156 29.44 23.71 7.84
C GLN A 156 30.69 22.91 7.41
N VAL A 157 30.66 21.58 7.50
CA VAL A 157 31.80 20.70 7.31
C VAL A 157 31.72 19.86 6.03
N ARG A 158 30.51 19.52 5.59
CA ARG A 158 30.30 18.72 4.38
C ARG A 158 30.66 19.49 3.10
N ALA A 159 31.19 18.76 2.12
CA ALA A 159 31.28 19.24 0.74
C ALA A 159 29.84 19.57 0.22
N LYS A 160 29.77 20.46 -0.77
CA LYS A 160 28.50 20.86 -1.38
C LYS A 160 27.75 19.63 -1.88
N GLU A 161 26.53 19.44 -1.42
CA GLU A 161 25.65 18.34 -1.85
C GLU A 161 25.27 18.49 -3.33
N GLU A 162 25.06 17.36 -4.01
CA GLU A 162 24.59 17.35 -5.41
C GLU A 162 23.16 17.89 -5.52
N ASP A 163 22.28 17.56 -4.55
CA ASP A 163 20.90 18.03 -4.48
C ASP A 163 20.75 19.15 -3.43
N THR A 164 20.36 20.32 -3.89
CA THR A 164 20.11 21.51 -3.06
C THR A 164 18.62 21.80 -2.88
N SER A 165 17.76 20.82 -3.16
CA SER A 165 16.32 20.96 -2.98
C SER A 165 15.96 21.22 -1.51
N PRO A 166 14.90 21.98 -1.22
CA PRO A 166 14.42 22.18 0.14
C PRO A 166 14.08 20.87 0.86
N ASP A 167 14.10 20.86 2.18
CA ASP A 167 13.74 19.68 2.99
C ASP A 167 12.23 19.50 3.13
N PHE A 168 11.45 20.56 2.84
CA PHE A 168 10.00 20.49 2.97
C PHE A 168 9.30 21.47 2.01
N SER A 169 8.21 21.01 1.38
CA SER A 169 7.38 21.85 0.53
C SER A 169 6.36 22.63 1.37
N LYS A 170 5.97 23.80 0.85
CA LYS A 170 4.86 24.57 1.38
C LYS A 170 3.61 24.25 0.57
N GLU A 171 2.61 23.70 1.23
CA GLU A 171 1.38 23.27 0.58
C GLU A 171 0.18 24.07 1.10
N PRO A 172 -0.87 24.24 0.29
CA PRO A 172 -2.11 24.86 0.73
C PRO A 172 -2.80 24.00 1.79
N ALA A 173 -3.38 24.67 2.79
CA ALA A 173 -4.15 24.00 3.83
C ALA A 173 -5.34 23.22 3.25
N GLN A 174 -5.54 21.99 3.73
CA GLN A 174 -6.66 21.14 3.34
C GLN A 174 -7.66 21.03 4.50
N VAL A 175 -8.94 21.23 4.22
CA VAL A 175 -10.01 21.07 5.22
C VAL A 175 -11.04 20.08 4.67
N ALA A 176 -11.03 18.87 5.25
CA ALA A 176 -11.93 17.79 4.87
C ALA A 176 -12.38 17.02 6.13
N LEU A 177 -13.53 17.38 6.64
CA LEU A 177 -14.08 16.81 7.85
C LEU A 177 -15.04 15.66 7.50
N GLY A 178 -14.47 14.49 7.22
CA GLY A 178 -15.22 13.24 7.05
C GLY A 178 -15.87 12.78 8.36
N LYS A 179 -16.77 11.81 8.24
CA LYS A 179 -17.29 11.12 9.43
C LYS A 179 -16.27 10.07 9.88
N PRO A 180 -16.05 9.91 11.19
CA PRO A 180 -15.26 8.79 11.70
C PRO A 180 -15.78 7.44 11.19
N ALA A 181 -14.90 6.46 11.10
CA ALA A 181 -15.27 5.10 10.74
C ALA A 181 -16.32 4.54 11.72
N PRO A 182 -17.35 3.85 11.23
CA PRO A 182 -18.35 3.26 12.10
C PRO A 182 -17.75 2.13 12.94
N PRO A 183 -18.37 1.76 14.08
CA PRO A 183 -17.98 0.56 14.81
C PRO A 183 -18.05 -0.68 13.91
N ILE A 184 -17.16 -1.66 14.17
CA ILE A 184 -17.21 -2.94 13.48
C ILE A 184 -18.50 -3.68 13.86
N VAL A 185 -19.34 -4.00 12.86
CA VAL A 185 -20.51 -4.85 13.01
C VAL A 185 -20.19 -6.21 12.41
N LEU A 186 -20.02 -7.22 13.27
CA LEU A 186 -19.63 -8.57 12.86
C LEU A 186 -20.33 -9.62 13.73
N ASP A 187 -21.05 -10.58 13.12
CA ASP A 187 -21.42 -11.80 13.82
C ASP A 187 -20.18 -12.68 14.00
N ARG A 188 -19.51 -12.46 15.12
CA ARG A 188 -18.23 -13.10 15.46
C ARG A 188 -18.36 -14.63 15.50
N THR A 189 -19.47 -15.14 16.08
CA THR A 189 -19.71 -16.58 16.20
C THR A 189 -19.87 -17.24 14.84
N ALA A 190 -20.64 -16.64 13.96
CA ALA A 190 -20.81 -17.14 12.59
C ALA A 190 -19.48 -17.12 11.82
N TRP A 191 -18.68 -16.06 11.96
CA TRP A 191 -17.39 -15.97 11.30
C TRP A 191 -16.34 -16.93 11.88
N GLU A 192 -16.34 -17.17 13.20
CA GLU A 192 -15.50 -18.21 13.81
C GLU A 192 -15.83 -19.60 13.24
N GLN A 193 -17.11 -19.92 13.08
CA GLN A 193 -17.54 -21.17 12.45
C GLN A 193 -17.11 -21.24 10.98
N ARG A 194 -17.33 -20.16 10.22
CA ARG A 194 -16.98 -20.08 8.80
C ARG A 194 -15.46 -20.28 8.58
N VAL A 195 -14.62 -19.54 9.30
CA VAL A 195 -13.16 -19.64 9.21
C VAL A 195 -12.66 -21.04 9.59
N ARG A 196 -13.29 -21.70 10.59
CA ARG A 196 -13.02 -23.09 10.94
C ARG A 196 -13.40 -24.05 9.82
N MET A 197 -14.60 -23.92 9.22
CA MET A 197 -15.01 -24.77 8.10
C MET A 197 -14.08 -24.62 6.90
N LEU A 198 -13.73 -23.39 6.52
CA LEU A 198 -12.79 -23.12 5.44
C LEU A 198 -11.42 -23.74 5.69
N SER A 199 -10.85 -23.59 6.90
CA SER A 199 -9.55 -24.17 7.24
C SER A 199 -9.57 -25.70 7.32
N ARG A 200 -10.74 -26.31 7.58
CA ARG A 200 -10.91 -27.76 7.62
C ARG A 200 -10.68 -28.41 6.25
N ILE A 201 -10.91 -27.71 5.15
CA ILE A 201 -10.70 -28.19 3.77
C ILE A 201 -9.26 -28.70 3.59
N PHE A 202 -8.28 -28.09 4.26
CA PHE A 202 -6.89 -28.56 4.18
C PHE A 202 -6.64 -29.96 4.73
N ARG A 203 -7.61 -30.58 5.41
CA ARG A 203 -7.54 -32.00 5.77
C ARG A 203 -7.66 -32.94 4.55
N GLU A 204 -8.18 -32.43 3.42
CA GLU A 204 -8.23 -33.13 2.14
C GLU A 204 -6.81 -33.28 1.52
N PHE A 205 -5.82 -32.50 2.01
CA PHE A 205 -4.45 -32.40 1.47
C PHE A 205 -3.42 -32.82 2.53
N PRO A 206 -3.10 -34.12 2.63
CA PRO A 206 -2.23 -34.63 3.70
C PRO A 206 -0.78 -34.11 3.64
N ASP A 207 -0.32 -33.69 2.48
CA ASP A 207 1.01 -33.11 2.30
C ASP A 207 1.10 -31.61 2.64
N VAL A 208 0.00 -30.96 3.01
CA VAL A 208 0.01 -29.60 3.56
C VAL A 208 0.34 -29.67 5.04
N TYR A 209 1.50 -29.15 5.43
CA TYR A 209 2.02 -29.24 6.81
C TYR A 209 1.61 -28.06 7.68
N GLN A 210 1.34 -26.94 7.07
CA GLN A 210 0.84 -25.73 7.73
C GLN A 210 -0.27 -25.11 6.90
N ASN A 211 -1.30 -24.60 7.56
CA ASN A 211 -2.31 -23.74 6.92
C ASN A 211 -2.84 -22.72 7.90
N ALA A 212 -3.40 -21.67 7.37
CA ALA A 212 -4.24 -20.74 8.12
C ALA A 212 -5.32 -20.18 7.22
N VAL A 213 -6.51 -20.02 7.78
CA VAL A 213 -7.53 -19.11 7.26
C VAL A 213 -7.73 -18.03 8.30
N MET A 214 -7.54 -16.78 7.90
CA MET A 214 -7.53 -15.64 8.81
C MET A 214 -8.42 -14.53 8.24
N LEU A 215 -9.42 -14.14 9.00
CA LEU A 215 -10.20 -12.93 8.76
C LEU A 215 -9.67 -11.80 9.64
N THR A 216 -9.37 -10.68 9.03
CA THR A 216 -9.14 -9.40 9.71
C THR A 216 -10.20 -8.41 9.22
N VAL A 217 -10.90 -7.77 10.16
CA VAL A 217 -11.78 -6.63 9.87
C VAL A 217 -11.22 -5.45 10.62
N GLN A 218 -10.93 -4.37 9.91
CA GLN A 218 -10.38 -3.15 10.47
C GLN A 218 -11.21 -1.95 10.06
N ASN A 219 -11.62 -1.15 11.03
CA ASN A 219 -12.21 0.17 10.83
C ASN A 219 -11.31 1.18 11.52
N GLU A 220 -10.75 2.07 10.74
CA GLU A 220 -9.77 3.07 11.18
C GLU A 220 -10.25 4.46 10.83
N THR A 221 -9.96 5.43 11.67
CA THR A 221 -10.15 6.84 11.37
C THR A 221 -8.81 7.55 11.50
N ASP A 222 -8.36 8.16 10.43
CA ASP A 222 -7.19 9.01 10.45
C ASP A 222 -7.59 10.46 10.61
N TYR A 223 -6.94 11.11 11.57
CA TYR A 223 -7.07 12.53 11.85
C TYR A 223 -5.75 13.23 11.57
N PHE A 224 -5.78 14.31 10.83
CA PHE A 224 -4.61 15.14 10.57
C PHE A 224 -4.90 16.60 10.89
N ALA A 225 -3.96 17.25 11.58
CA ALA A 225 -4.00 18.70 11.82
C ALA A 225 -2.59 19.29 11.71
N SER A 226 -2.45 20.46 11.07
CA SER A 226 -1.15 21.12 10.92
C SER A 226 -1.20 22.60 11.27
N SER A 227 -0.03 23.17 11.58
CA SER A 227 0.14 24.62 11.84
C SER A 227 -0.14 25.48 10.60
N GLU A 228 -0.18 24.90 9.41
CA GLU A 228 -0.60 25.57 8.17
C GLU A 228 -2.12 25.68 8.05
N GLY A 229 -2.88 25.03 8.94
CA GLY A 229 -4.34 25.11 8.99
C GLY A 229 -5.06 23.89 8.42
N SER A 230 -4.35 22.86 7.97
CA SER A 230 -4.99 21.63 7.52
C SER A 230 -5.72 20.92 8.66
N ARG A 231 -6.90 20.37 8.35
CA ARG A 231 -7.74 19.55 9.23
C ARG A 231 -8.44 18.51 8.40
N VAL A 232 -8.01 17.25 8.54
CA VAL A 232 -8.54 16.14 7.73
C VAL A 232 -9.01 15.02 8.65
N VAL A 233 -10.16 14.44 8.34
CA VAL A 233 -10.71 13.24 8.99
C VAL A 233 -11.10 12.26 7.91
N MET A 234 -10.49 11.08 7.91
CA MET A 234 -10.69 10.05 6.89
C MET A 234 -11.03 8.71 7.53
N PRO A 235 -12.14 8.08 7.18
CA PRO A 235 -12.41 6.70 7.53
C PRO A 235 -11.73 5.75 6.53
N HIS A 236 -11.15 4.66 7.05
CA HIS A 236 -10.69 3.52 6.29
C HIS A 236 -11.37 2.26 6.82
N LEU A 237 -11.99 1.50 5.93
CA LEU A 237 -12.63 0.24 6.26
C LEU A 237 -12.01 -0.86 5.41
N GLN A 238 -11.68 -1.98 6.03
CA GLN A 238 -11.14 -3.13 5.33
C GLN A 238 -11.61 -4.44 5.98
N ALA A 239 -12.09 -5.35 5.14
CA ALA A 239 -12.26 -6.75 5.47
C ALA A 239 -11.31 -7.58 4.59
N ARG A 240 -10.43 -8.34 5.21
CA ARG A 240 -9.40 -9.14 4.54
C ARG A 240 -9.46 -10.58 5.02
N LEU A 241 -9.69 -11.50 4.09
CA LEU A 241 -9.64 -12.94 4.34
C LEU A 241 -8.42 -13.52 3.63
N VAL A 242 -7.44 -13.96 4.40
CA VAL A 242 -6.21 -14.58 3.92
C VAL A 242 -6.29 -16.08 4.12
N VAL A 243 -6.03 -16.83 3.06
CA VAL A 243 -5.83 -18.27 3.07
C VAL A 243 -4.36 -18.53 2.76
N PHE A 244 -3.69 -19.29 3.59
CA PHE A 244 -2.27 -19.58 3.45
C PHE A 244 -2.02 -21.05 3.73
N ALA A 245 -1.18 -21.69 2.92
CA ALA A 245 -0.77 -23.07 3.13
C ALA A 245 0.68 -23.33 2.69
N VAL A 246 1.35 -24.21 3.41
CA VAL A 246 2.76 -24.56 3.22
C VAL A 246 2.92 -26.08 3.14
N THR A 247 3.78 -26.50 2.24
CA THR A 247 4.32 -27.86 2.16
C THR A 247 5.83 -27.81 1.93
N ARG A 248 6.47 -28.95 1.91
CA ARG A 248 7.90 -29.09 1.60
C ARG A 248 8.11 -30.21 0.62
N ALA A 249 8.87 -29.97 -0.43
CA ALA A 249 9.26 -30.98 -1.39
C ALA A 249 10.32 -31.93 -0.80
N ASP A 250 10.47 -33.10 -1.40
CA ASP A 250 11.38 -34.17 -0.92
C ASP A 250 12.87 -33.74 -0.93
N ASP A 251 13.22 -32.77 -1.76
CA ASP A 251 14.55 -32.15 -1.81
C ASP A 251 14.78 -31.05 -0.75
N GLY A 252 13.79 -30.79 0.11
CA GLY A 252 13.87 -29.82 1.19
C GLY A 252 13.42 -28.41 0.82
N MET A 253 12.92 -28.16 -0.40
CA MET A 253 12.40 -26.85 -0.79
C MET A 253 11.05 -26.59 -0.12
N ASP A 254 10.95 -25.46 0.59
CA ASP A 254 9.68 -24.97 1.11
C ASP A 254 8.83 -24.42 -0.03
N LEU A 255 7.56 -24.81 -0.04
CA LEU A 255 6.57 -24.41 -1.02
C LEU A 255 5.38 -23.82 -0.28
N PHE A 256 4.95 -22.67 -0.69
CA PHE A 256 3.78 -22.01 -0.11
C PHE A 256 2.86 -21.47 -1.19
N ARG A 257 1.61 -21.34 -0.85
CA ARG A 257 0.59 -20.66 -1.64
C ARG A 257 -0.28 -19.85 -0.70
N ASP A 258 -0.70 -18.71 -1.18
CA ASP A 258 -1.68 -17.88 -0.51
C ASP A 258 -2.76 -17.39 -1.48
N GLN A 259 -3.90 -17.05 -0.92
CA GLN A 259 -4.98 -16.37 -1.60
C GLN A 259 -5.58 -15.36 -0.66
N THR A 260 -5.63 -14.12 -1.08
CA THR A 260 -6.20 -13.02 -0.32
C THR A 260 -7.49 -12.54 -1.00
N PHE A 261 -8.54 -12.35 -0.21
CA PHE A 261 -9.79 -11.73 -0.61
C PHE A 261 -9.97 -10.46 0.22
N GLU A 262 -10.23 -9.36 -0.45
CA GLU A 262 -10.35 -8.06 0.20
C GLU A 262 -11.61 -7.33 -0.28
N ALA A 263 -12.19 -6.57 0.65
CA ALA A 263 -13.33 -5.71 0.41
C ALA A 263 -13.38 -4.61 1.48
N GLU A 264 -14.18 -3.58 1.26
CA GLU A 264 -14.43 -2.55 2.27
C GLU A 264 -15.10 -3.12 3.54
N THR A 265 -16.01 -4.09 3.37
CA THR A 265 -16.70 -4.76 4.48
C THR A 265 -16.77 -6.27 4.23
N VAL A 266 -17.12 -7.04 5.26
CA VAL A 266 -17.26 -8.50 5.15
C VAL A 266 -18.32 -8.94 4.15
N ASP A 267 -19.34 -8.13 3.89
CA ASP A 267 -20.41 -8.40 2.93
C ASP A 267 -19.92 -8.30 1.47
N GLY A 268 -18.83 -7.58 1.24
CA GLY A 268 -18.17 -7.48 -0.06
C GLY A 268 -17.23 -8.65 -0.38
N LEU A 269 -16.93 -9.51 0.59
CA LEU A 269 -16.12 -10.71 0.35
C LEU A 269 -16.87 -11.72 -0.54
N PRO A 270 -16.14 -12.55 -1.33
CA PRO A 270 -16.78 -13.55 -2.17
C PRO A 270 -17.67 -14.53 -1.41
N ALA A 271 -18.63 -15.11 -2.12
CA ALA A 271 -19.48 -16.17 -1.58
C ALA A 271 -18.62 -17.36 -1.09
N GLU A 272 -19.09 -18.06 -0.04
CA GLU A 272 -18.34 -19.15 0.60
C GLU A 272 -17.90 -20.24 -0.39
N ALA A 273 -18.78 -20.64 -1.32
CA ALA A 273 -18.44 -21.62 -2.35
C ALA A 273 -17.28 -21.22 -3.25
N ALA A 274 -17.13 -19.92 -3.55
CA ALA A 274 -15.99 -19.41 -4.33
C ALA A 274 -14.70 -19.47 -3.52
N ILE A 275 -14.76 -19.13 -2.23
CA ILE A 275 -13.60 -19.22 -1.31
C ILE A 275 -13.20 -20.69 -1.12
N GLU A 276 -14.16 -21.60 -0.92
CA GLU A 276 -13.88 -23.05 -0.83
C GLU A 276 -13.20 -23.60 -2.09
N SER A 277 -13.69 -23.19 -3.28
CA SER A 277 -13.09 -23.58 -4.55
C SER A 277 -11.63 -23.11 -4.63
N ALA A 278 -11.38 -21.85 -4.27
CA ALA A 278 -10.02 -21.29 -4.28
C ALA A 278 -9.09 -22.03 -3.28
N ILE A 279 -9.58 -22.43 -2.10
CA ILE A 279 -8.80 -23.22 -1.14
C ILE A 279 -8.44 -24.59 -1.72
N ARG A 280 -9.39 -25.27 -2.38
CA ARG A 280 -9.12 -26.57 -3.02
C ARG A 280 -8.13 -26.45 -4.19
N GLU A 281 -8.25 -25.40 -5.01
CA GLU A 281 -7.28 -25.12 -6.08
C GLU A 281 -5.86 -24.86 -5.50
N LEU A 282 -5.78 -24.11 -4.41
CA LEU A 282 -4.53 -23.84 -3.71
C LEU A 282 -3.90 -25.14 -3.17
N GLY A 283 -4.69 -26.02 -2.55
CA GLY A 283 -4.22 -27.32 -2.06
C GLY A 283 -3.70 -28.22 -3.20
N LYS A 284 -4.46 -28.34 -4.30
CA LYS A 284 -4.04 -29.08 -5.50
C LYS A 284 -2.76 -28.52 -6.12
N SER A 285 -2.66 -27.19 -6.18
CA SER A 285 -1.47 -26.51 -6.69
C SER A 285 -0.22 -26.84 -5.86
N LEU A 286 -0.33 -26.87 -4.53
CA LEU A 286 0.78 -27.28 -3.64
C LEU A 286 1.19 -28.74 -3.85
N GLU A 287 0.23 -29.67 -3.99
CA GLU A 287 0.53 -31.06 -4.30
C GLU A 287 1.23 -31.23 -5.65
N ALA A 288 0.80 -30.46 -6.66
CA ALA A 288 1.44 -30.47 -7.98
C ALA A 288 2.86 -29.89 -7.92
N LEU A 289 3.04 -28.74 -7.25
CA LEU A 289 4.35 -28.10 -7.05
C LEU A 289 5.33 -29.00 -6.29
N ARG A 290 4.87 -29.76 -5.29
CA ARG A 290 5.70 -30.70 -4.54
C ARG A 290 6.33 -31.75 -5.45
N ARG A 291 5.60 -32.21 -6.47
CA ARG A 291 6.03 -33.21 -7.45
C ARG A 291 6.75 -32.63 -8.66
N ALA A 292 6.63 -31.31 -8.89
CA ALA A 292 7.19 -30.62 -10.03
C ALA A 292 8.73 -30.69 -10.02
N PRO A 293 9.38 -30.86 -11.18
CA PRO A 293 10.82 -30.83 -11.26
C PRO A 293 11.37 -29.44 -10.93
N VAL A 294 12.55 -29.41 -10.32
CA VAL A 294 13.34 -28.19 -10.18
C VAL A 294 13.87 -27.81 -11.56
N THR A 295 13.68 -26.56 -11.97
CA THR A 295 14.24 -26.09 -13.23
C THR A 295 15.62 -25.44 -13.02
N GLU A 296 16.48 -25.56 -14.03
CA GLU A 296 17.73 -24.84 -14.07
C GLU A 296 17.49 -23.34 -14.38
N PRO A 297 18.44 -22.46 -14.02
CA PRO A 297 18.39 -21.07 -14.44
C PRO A 297 18.14 -20.94 -15.94
N PHE A 298 17.31 -19.99 -16.28
CA PHE A 298 16.85 -19.76 -17.65
C PHE A 298 17.08 -18.30 -18.04
N ASP A 299 17.52 -18.12 -19.26
CA ASP A 299 17.64 -16.85 -19.93
C ASP A 299 16.93 -16.96 -21.28
N GLY A 300 15.82 -16.23 -21.47
CA GLY A 300 15.01 -16.31 -22.68
C GLY A 300 13.62 -15.73 -22.52
N PRO A 301 12.74 -15.98 -23.52
CA PRO A 301 11.43 -15.34 -23.57
C PRO A 301 10.47 -15.91 -22.53
N ALA A 302 9.62 -15.03 -22.02
CA ALA A 302 8.63 -15.40 -21.01
C ALA A 302 7.34 -14.58 -21.13
N ILE A 303 6.24 -15.16 -20.65
CA ILE A 303 5.01 -14.44 -20.33
C ILE A 303 4.89 -14.34 -18.83
N LEU A 304 4.51 -13.17 -18.33
CA LEU A 304 3.99 -12.97 -16.99
C LEU A 304 2.47 -12.77 -17.10
N SER A 305 1.66 -13.48 -16.30
CA SER A 305 0.21 -13.22 -16.19
C SER A 305 -0.07 -11.77 -15.81
N GLY A 306 -1.30 -11.32 -15.87
CA GLY A 306 -1.65 -9.95 -15.46
C GLY A 306 -1.28 -9.69 -14.00
N ARG A 307 -1.57 -10.65 -13.09
CA ARG A 307 -1.21 -10.57 -11.67
C ARG A 307 0.32 -10.57 -11.48
N ALA A 308 1.03 -11.44 -12.17
CA ALA A 308 2.49 -11.50 -12.12
C ALA A 308 3.14 -10.22 -12.67
N SER A 309 2.61 -9.67 -13.76
CA SER A 309 3.02 -8.39 -14.33
C SER A 309 2.78 -7.23 -13.37
N ALA A 310 1.64 -7.22 -12.66
CA ALA A 310 1.33 -6.19 -11.69
C ALA A 310 2.36 -6.14 -10.56
N VAL A 311 2.72 -7.29 -9.98
CA VAL A 311 3.81 -7.38 -8.98
C VAL A 311 5.14 -6.97 -9.57
N PHE A 312 5.45 -7.42 -10.79
CA PHE A 312 6.68 -7.05 -11.48
C PHE A 312 6.82 -5.54 -11.66
N PHE A 313 5.78 -4.86 -12.16
CA PHE A 313 5.79 -3.41 -12.31
C PHE A 313 5.90 -2.68 -10.96
N HIS A 314 5.23 -3.17 -9.93
CA HIS A 314 5.32 -2.63 -8.57
C HIS A 314 6.78 -2.65 -8.07
N GLU A 315 7.45 -3.80 -8.17
CA GLU A 315 8.80 -3.98 -7.63
C GLU A 315 9.89 -3.36 -8.52
N VAL A 316 9.81 -3.58 -9.82
CA VAL A 316 10.89 -3.21 -10.73
C VAL A 316 10.83 -1.74 -11.12
N LEU A 317 9.62 -1.18 -11.24
CA LEU A 317 9.40 0.20 -11.66
C LEU A 317 8.91 1.09 -10.51
N GLY A 318 7.82 0.71 -9.85
CA GLY A 318 7.08 1.54 -8.92
C GLY A 318 7.95 2.11 -7.79
N HIS A 319 8.71 1.27 -7.10
CA HIS A 319 9.62 1.72 -6.04
C HIS A 319 10.66 2.73 -6.51
N ARG A 320 11.08 2.66 -7.77
CA ARG A 320 12.08 3.59 -8.32
C ARG A 320 11.50 4.90 -8.82
N LEU A 321 10.16 4.97 -8.89
CA LEU A 321 9.43 6.20 -9.20
C LEU A 321 8.97 6.96 -7.95
N GLU A 322 9.29 6.47 -6.76
CA GLU A 322 9.14 7.18 -5.49
C GLU A 322 10.14 8.35 -5.44
N GLY A 323 9.64 9.58 -5.19
CA GLY A 323 10.41 10.81 -5.35
C GLY A 323 11.68 10.86 -4.50
N GLN A 324 11.62 10.42 -3.23
CA GLN A 324 12.80 10.39 -2.34
C GLN A 324 13.96 9.55 -2.90
N ARG A 325 13.69 8.57 -3.77
CA ARG A 325 14.71 7.75 -4.42
C ARG A 325 15.57 8.53 -5.43
N GLN A 326 15.14 9.74 -5.78
CA GLN A 326 15.86 10.61 -6.70
C GLN A 326 16.77 11.60 -5.95
N ARG A 327 16.78 11.56 -4.61
CA ARG A 327 17.48 12.50 -3.75
C ARG A 327 18.41 11.77 -2.78
N GLY A 328 19.50 12.42 -2.45
CA GLY A 328 20.47 11.97 -1.44
C GLY A 328 21.54 11.03 -1.97
N ASP A 329 22.60 10.87 -1.18
CA ASP A 329 23.79 10.10 -1.56
C ASP A 329 23.61 8.58 -1.36
N GLU A 330 22.61 8.16 -0.59
CA GLU A 330 22.35 6.76 -0.27
C GLU A 330 21.49 6.03 -1.32
N GLU A 331 20.67 6.77 -2.07
CA GLU A 331 19.77 6.21 -3.08
C GLU A 331 20.43 6.06 -4.45
N GLY A 332 20.04 5.03 -5.18
CA GLY A 332 20.61 4.67 -6.47
C GLY A 332 20.29 5.62 -7.61
N GLN A 333 19.27 6.47 -7.45
CA GLN A 333 18.83 7.50 -8.40
C GLN A 333 18.64 6.95 -9.84
N THR A 334 18.10 5.73 -9.95
CA THR A 334 18.01 4.98 -11.23
C THR A 334 17.33 5.78 -12.35
N PHE A 335 16.29 6.55 -12.01
CA PHE A 335 15.49 7.29 -13.00
C PHE A 335 15.69 8.80 -12.98
N THR A 336 16.59 9.33 -12.14
CA THR A 336 16.80 10.78 -12.02
C THR A 336 17.20 11.42 -13.36
N LYS A 337 18.05 10.74 -14.14
CA LYS A 337 18.52 11.19 -15.46
C LYS A 337 17.60 10.76 -16.62
N GLU A 338 16.59 9.96 -16.34
CA GLU A 338 15.67 9.42 -17.35
C GLU A 338 14.40 10.27 -17.49
N LEU A 339 14.27 11.36 -16.74
CA LEU A 339 13.12 12.28 -16.86
C LEU A 339 13.03 12.83 -18.29
N GLY A 340 11.88 12.67 -18.92
CA GLY A 340 11.65 13.02 -20.34
C GLY A 340 12.21 12.02 -21.35
N GLN A 341 12.84 10.92 -20.89
CA GLN A 341 13.37 9.86 -21.76
C GLN A 341 12.39 8.68 -21.85
N SER A 342 12.58 7.86 -22.88
CA SER A 342 11.86 6.60 -23.06
C SER A 342 12.44 5.53 -22.13
N VAL A 343 11.65 5.10 -21.16
CA VAL A 343 12.01 4.05 -20.17
C VAL A 343 11.23 2.76 -20.38
N LEU A 344 10.09 2.82 -21.11
CA LEU A 344 9.25 1.70 -21.50
C LEU A 344 9.02 1.73 -23.02
N PRO A 345 8.55 0.63 -23.63
CA PRO A 345 8.00 0.66 -24.99
C PRO A 345 6.87 1.70 -25.11
N SER A 346 6.79 2.36 -26.27
CA SER A 346 5.87 3.47 -26.51
C SER A 346 4.38 3.11 -26.42
N PHE A 347 4.05 1.83 -26.45
CA PHE A 347 2.68 1.36 -26.28
C PHE A 347 2.25 1.22 -24.79
N LEU A 348 3.14 1.47 -23.84
CA LEU A 348 2.86 1.38 -22.39
C LEU A 348 2.77 2.75 -21.74
N SER A 349 1.78 2.92 -20.90
CA SER A 349 1.64 4.06 -19.99
C SER A 349 1.40 3.58 -18.57
N VAL A 350 1.90 4.31 -17.58
CA VAL A 350 1.80 3.97 -16.17
C VAL A 350 1.34 5.19 -15.38
N ALA A 351 0.27 5.01 -14.62
CA ALA A 351 -0.21 6.02 -13.68
C ALA A 351 -0.32 5.42 -12.27
N ASP A 352 -0.23 6.27 -11.25
CA ASP A 352 -0.70 5.92 -9.91
C ASP A 352 -1.97 6.72 -9.60
N ASP A 353 -3.06 6.03 -9.23
CA ASP A 353 -4.36 6.65 -9.03
C ASP A 353 -5.00 6.20 -7.71
N PRO A 354 -4.59 6.78 -6.59
CA PRO A 354 -5.18 6.45 -5.28
C PRO A 354 -6.63 6.89 -5.13
N THR A 355 -7.15 7.74 -6.04
CA THR A 355 -8.55 8.18 -6.01
C THR A 355 -9.52 7.12 -6.53
N ARG A 356 -9.00 6.08 -7.16
CA ARG A 356 -9.78 4.99 -7.74
C ARG A 356 -9.98 3.89 -6.70
N THR A 357 -11.22 3.60 -6.33
CA THR A 357 -11.56 2.60 -5.30
C THR A 357 -11.76 1.20 -5.86
N THR A 358 -11.99 1.05 -7.17
CA THR A 358 -12.20 -0.25 -7.83
C THR A 358 -11.58 -0.31 -9.21
N PHE A 359 -11.19 -1.50 -9.64
CA PHE A 359 -10.88 -1.80 -11.03
C PHE A 359 -11.77 -2.95 -11.52
N GLY A 360 -12.66 -2.66 -12.46
CA GLY A 360 -13.76 -3.56 -12.78
C GLY A 360 -14.64 -3.80 -11.54
N LYS A 361 -14.67 -5.06 -11.06
CA LYS A 361 -15.39 -5.45 -9.84
C LYS A 361 -14.48 -5.63 -8.62
N THR A 362 -13.17 -5.51 -8.81
CA THR A 362 -12.18 -5.73 -7.76
C THR A 362 -11.95 -4.45 -6.99
N TRP A 363 -12.06 -4.50 -5.67
CA TRP A 363 -11.71 -3.42 -4.78
C TRP A 363 -10.18 -3.19 -4.79
N LEU A 364 -9.75 -1.93 -4.68
CA LEU A 364 -8.34 -1.55 -4.67
C LEU A 364 -7.94 -1.10 -3.27
N SER A 365 -7.03 -1.84 -2.64
CA SER A 365 -6.56 -1.59 -1.27
C SER A 365 -5.69 -0.34 -1.14
N GLY A 366 -5.05 0.09 -2.23
CA GLY A 366 -4.20 1.28 -2.25
C GLY A 366 -4.95 2.61 -2.41
N SER A 367 -6.29 2.62 -2.29
CA SER A 367 -7.09 3.84 -2.47
C SER A 367 -7.17 4.68 -1.20
N TYR A 368 -7.07 6.00 -1.36
CA TYR A 368 -7.26 6.98 -0.29
C TYR A 368 -7.64 8.36 -0.89
N THR A 369 -8.15 9.27 -0.05
CA THR A 369 -8.58 10.62 -0.47
C THR A 369 -7.56 11.71 -0.13
N TYR A 370 -6.83 11.54 0.95
CA TYR A 370 -5.71 12.38 1.38
C TYR A 370 -4.57 11.47 1.81
N ASP A 371 -3.35 11.88 1.56
CA ASP A 371 -2.16 11.17 2.03
C ASP A 371 -1.88 11.43 3.53
N ASP A 372 -0.86 10.78 4.08
CA ASP A 372 -0.53 10.86 5.52
C ASP A 372 0.17 12.20 5.90
N GLU A 373 0.38 13.08 4.92
CA GLU A 373 0.80 14.48 5.11
C GLU A 373 -0.37 15.47 4.95
N GLY A 374 -1.60 14.95 4.83
CA GLY A 374 -2.82 15.73 4.68
C GLY A 374 -2.97 16.38 3.31
N GLN A 375 -2.25 15.92 2.29
CA GLN A 375 -2.37 16.40 0.93
C GLN A 375 -3.40 15.60 0.15
N LYS A 376 -4.18 16.27 -0.69
CA LYS A 376 -5.22 15.60 -1.47
C LYS A 376 -4.60 14.64 -2.47
N ALA A 377 -5.06 13.39 -2.45
CA ALA A 377 -4.68 12.37 -3.41
C ALA A 377 -5.01 12.78 -4.85
N GLN A 378 -4.12 12.47 -5.78
CA GLN A 378 -4.26 12.81 -7.19
C GLN A 378 -3.87 11.61 -8.05
N ARG A 379 -4.50 11.48 -9.21
CA ARG A 379 -3.99 10.61 -10.26
C ARG A 379 -2.73 11.25 -10.85
N VAL A 380 -1.64 10.52 -10.87
CA VAL A 380 -0.33 10.95 -11.38
C VAL A 380 0.06 10.09 -12.58
N GLU A 381 0.23 10.73 -13.74
CA GLU A 381 0.73 10.07 -14.96
C GLU A 381 2.26 9.98 -14.87
N LEU A 382 2.78 8.86 -14.39
CA LEU A 382 4.21 8.63 -14.18
C LEU A 382 4.94 8.46 -15.50
N ILE A 383 4.38 7.62 -16.39
CA ILE A 383 4.92 7.32 -17.71
C ILE A 383 3.78 7.42 -18.72
N GLN A 384 4.01 8.17 -19.77
CA GLN A 384 3.07 8.33 -20.88
C GLN A 384 3.75 7.92 -22.18
N ASP A 385 3.14 6.96 -22.90
CA ASP A 385 3.65 6.45 -24.17
C ASP A 385 5.15 6.09 -24.08
N GLY A 386 5.52 5.38 -23.02
CA GLY A 386 6.88 4.96 -22.70
C GLY A 386 7.80 6.02 -22.11
N VAL A 387 7.40 7.30 -22.08
CA VAL A 387 8.24 8.43 -21.64
C VAL A 387 7.96 8.78 -20.18
N LEU A 388 9.01 8.81 -19.35
CA LEU A 388 8.94 9.23 -17.94
C LEU A 388 8.58 10.71 -17.80
N LYS A 389 7.53 11.01 -17.04
CA LYS A 389 6.99 12.38 -16.87
C LYS A 389 7.23 12.96 -15.49
N THR A 390 7.11 12.16 -14.43
CA THR A 390 7.18 12.61 -13.04
C THR A 390 7.42 11.44 -12.09
N PHE A 391 7.45 11.75 -10.80
CA PHE A 391 7.63 10.83 -9.69
C PHE A 391 6.47 10.93 -8.70
N LEU A 392 6.34 9.94 -7.80
CA LEU A 392 5.42 9.97 -6.67
C LEU A 392 6.00 10.86 -5.57
N MET A 393 5.37 12.01 -5.32
CA MET A 393 5.91 13.05 -4.46
C MET A 393 5.16 13.12 -3.13
N SER A 394 5.91 13.03 -2.04
CA SER A 394 5.53 13.53 -0.71
C SER A 394 5.88 15.02 -0.58
N ARG A 395 5.74 15.59 0.61
CA ARG A 395 6.19 16.96 0.90
C ARG A 395 7.72 17.11 0.97
N LEU A 396 8.45 16.11 0.50
CA LEU A 396 9.88 16.18 0.30
C LEU A 396 10.18 16.57 -1.16
N PRO A 397 10.61 17.81 -1.45
CA PRO A 397 11.01 18.24 -2.78
C PRO A 397 12.22 17.49 -3.31
N ILE A 398 12.31 17.37 -4.63
CA ILE A 398 13.49 16.89 -5.36
C ILE A 398 13.88 17.92 -6.44
N ALA A 399 15.05 17.81 -7.04
CA ALA A 399 15.59 18.81 -7.96
C ALA A 399 14.64 19.26 -9.08
N SER A 400 13.76 18.36 -9.57
CA SER A 400 12.83 18.64 -10.68
C SER A 400 11.40 18.97 -10.23
N PHE A 401 11.04 18.68 -8.97
CA PHE A 401 9.67 18.80 -8.46
C PHE A 401 9.67 19.32 -7.04
N SER A 402 9.02 20.45 -6.82
CA SER A 402 9.01 21.18 -5.54
C SER A 402 7.79 20.91 -4.67
N GLU A 403 6.72 20.32 -5.22
CA GLU A 403 5.43 20.18 -4.56
C GLU A 403 5.04 18.72 -4.41
N SER A 404 4.24 18.42 -3.39
CA SER A 404 3.59 17.12 -3.22
C SER A 404 2.53 16.90 -4.29
N ASN A 405 2.38 15.64 -4.72
CA ASN A 405 1.25 15.21 -5.55
C ASN A 405 0.32 14.23 -4.83
N GLY A 406 0.31 14.29 -3.49
CA GLY A 406 -0.59 13.51 -2.66
C GLY A 406 -0.20 12.04 -2.54
N HIS A 407 1.10 11.74 -2.52
CA HIS A 407 1.62 10.38 -2.36
C HIS A 407 2.54 10.23 -1.14
N GLY A 408 2.48 11.18 -0.18
CA GLY A 408 3.21 11.08 1.07
C GLY A 408 2.56 10.06 2.01
N ARG A 409 3.08 8.83 2.07
CA ARG A 409 2.46 7.73 2.83
C ARG A 409 3.41 7.12 3.85
N ALA A 410 2.87 6.72 4.99
CA ALA A 410 3.61 6.06 6.07
C ALA A 410 2.72 5.12 6.90
N GLN A 411 3.34 4.14 7.48
CA GLN A 411 2.80 3.45 8.65
C GLN A 411 2.89 4.39 9.87
N THR A 412 1.87 4.36 10.73
CA THR A 412 1.90 5.06 12.02
C THR A 412 3.24 4.84 12.75
N GLY A 413 3.86 5.92 13.23
CA GLY A 413 5.19 5.90 13.84
C GLY A 413 6.35 6.06 12.87
N ARG A 414 6.08 6.33 11.61
CA ARG A 414 7.09 6.53 10.57
C ARG A 414 6.93 7.88 9.88
N MET A 415 8.02 8.37 9.30
CA MET A 415 8.01 9.58 8.50
C MET A 415 7.43 9.28 7.11
N PRO A 416 6.44 10.05 6.62
CA PRO A 416 5.91 9.88 5.27
C PRO A 416 6.97 10.12 4.19
N THR A 417 6.91 9.28 3.15
CA THR A 417 7.70 9.41 1.91
C THR A 417 6.80 9.17 0.70
N GLY A 418 7.29 9.48 -0.50
CA GLY A 418 6.56 9.15 -1.73
C GLY A 418 6.38 7.64 -1.86
N ARG A 419 5.13 7.16 -1.92
CA ARG A 419 4.81 5.72 -2.02
C ARG A 419 3.72 5.48 -3.05
N GLN A 420 3.72 4.30 -3.62
CA GLN A 420 2.66 3.82 -4.50
C GLN A 420 1.33 3.73 -3.75
N GLY A 421 0.24 4.03 -4.45
CA GLY A 421 -1.14 3.74 -4.05
C GLY A 421 -1.72 2.65 -4.94
N ASN A 422 -2.33 3.04 -6.06
CA ASN A 422 -2.85 2.14 -7.08
C ASN A 422 -2.06 2.32 -8.38
N LEU A 423 -1.01 1.54 -8.57
CA LEU A 423 -0.21 1.56 -9.79
C LEU A 423 -0.97 0.89 -10.94
N ILE A 424 -1.26 1.61 -12.01
CA ILE A 424 -2.07 1.14 -13.13
C ILE A 424 -1.26 1.21 -14.42
N VAL A 425 -1.00 0.05 -15.00
CA VAL A 425 -0.34 -0.10 -16.30
C VAL A 425 -1.39 -0.27 -17.40
N THR A 426 -1.30 0.55 -18.44
CA THR A 426 -2.15 0.48 -19.62
C THR A 426 -1.32 0.28 -20.87
N SER A 427 -1.90 -0.38 -21.87
CA SER A 427 -1.23 -0.68 -23.14
C SER A 427 -2.12 -0.35 -24.32
N SER A 428 -1.54 0.22 -25.37
CA SER A 428 -2.18 0.42 -26.67
C SER A 428 -1.90 -0.71 -27.66
N HIS A 429 -1.03 -1.66 -27.31
CA HIS A 429 -0.70 -2.84 -28.11
C HIS A 429 -1.06 -4.12 -27.35
N THR A 430 -2.31 -4.54 -27.47
CA THR A 430 -2.83 -5.72 -26.77
C THR A 430 -3.20 -6.83 -27.76
N VAL A 431 -2.97 -8.06 -27.34
CA VAL A 431 -3.34 -9.28 -28.07
C VAL A 431 -4.09 -10.24 -27.14
N SER A 432 -4.82 -11.22 -27.70
CA SER A 432 -5.46 -12.23 -26.86
C SER A 432 -4.44 -13.14 -26.17
N ASP A 433 -4.83 -13.80 -25.07
CA ASP A 433 -3.97 -14.74 -24.33
C ASP A 433 -3.42 -15.85 -25.26
N THR A 434 -4.26 -16.34 -26.19
CA THR A 434 -3.84 -17.34 -27.20
C THR A 434 -2.74 -16.78 -28.10
N LYS A 435 -2.91 -15.55 -28.60
CA LYS A 435 -1.92 -14.91 -29.47
C LYS A 435 -0.62 -14.61 -28.74
N LEU A 436 -0.73 -14.13 -27.48
CA LEU A 436 0.44 -13.88 -26.65
C LEU A 436 1.28 -15.17 -26.45
N ARG A 437 0.60 -16.31 -26.27
CA ARG A 437 1.25 -17.63 -26.17
C ARG A 437 1.89 -18.06 -27.50
N GLU A 438 1.24 -17.83 -28.62
CA GLU A 438 1.84 -18.10 -29.95
C GLU A 438 3.12 -17.29 -30.14
N GLU A 439 3.10 -16.01 -29.80
CA GLU A 439 4.26 -15.12 -29.88
C GLU A 439 5.40 -15.55 -28.94
N LEU A 440 5.10 -16.08 -27.74
CA LEU A 440 6.10 -16.69 -26.86
C LEU A 440 6.81 -17.87 -27.56
N ILE A 441 6.03 -18.75 -28.19
CA ILE A 441 6.57 -19.92 -28.91
C ILE A 441 7.42 -19.48 -30.12
N GLU A 442 6.98 -18.46 -30.87
CA GLU A 442 7.71 -17.90 -31.99
C GLU A 442 9.04 -17.27 -31.53
N GLU A 443 9.01 -16.48 -30.47
CA GLU A 443 10.21 -15.84 -29.91
C GLU A 443 11.19 -16.88 -29.35
N ALA A 444 10.70 -17.94 -28.68
CA ALA A 444 11.54 -19.05 -28.22
C ALA A 444 12.22 -19.77 -29.40
N LYS A 445 11.49 -20.04 -30.49
CA LYS A 445 12.07 -20.64 -31.72
C LYS A 445 13.12 -19.74 -32.35
N LYS A 446 12.85 -18.45 -32.43
CA LYS A 446 13.78 -17.44 -32.98
C LYS A 446 15.10 -17.40 -32.20
N GLN A 447 15.04 -17.59 -30.88
CA GLN A 447 16.20 -17.65 -30.02
C GLN A 447 16.83 -19.05 -29.92
N GLY A 448 16.34 -20.06 -30.64
CA GLY A 448 16.84 -21.43 -30.58
C GLY A 448 16.56 -22.15 -29.25
N LYS A 449 15.59 -21.67 -28.48
CA LYS A 449 15.18 -22.30 -27.20
C LYS A 449 14.15 -23.40 -27.46
N SER A 450 14.15 -24.44 -26.66
CA SER A 450 13.16 -25.53 -26.73
C SER A 450 11.85 -25.20 -26.03
N PHE A 451 11.82 -24.16 -25.19
CA PHE A 451 10.65 -23.67 -24.46
C PHE A 451 10.81 -22.17 -24.13
N GLY A 452 9.70 -21.50 -23.82
CA GLY A 452 9.63 -20.26 -23.06
C GLY A 452 9.05 -20.51 -21.68
N LEU A 453 9.13 -19.54 -20.77
CA LEU A 453 8.51 -19.63 -19.44
C LEU A 453 7.17 -18.89 -19.39
N TYR A 454 6.23 -19.42 -18.60
CA TYR A 454 4.99 -18.76 -18.23
C TYR A 454 4.92 -18.64 -16.70
N PHE A 455 5.00 -17.43 -16.19
CA PHE A 455 4.84 -17.10 -14.79
C PHE A 455 3.36 -16.81 -14.52
N GLU A 456 2.65 -17.80 -13.99
CA GLU A 456 1.22 -17.69 -13.72
C GLU A 456 0.94 -16.88 -12.46
N ASP A 457 1.75 -17.06 -11.43
CA ASP A 457 1.56 -16.39 -10.15
C ASP A 457 2.90 -16.04 -9.48
N ILE A 458 2.90 -14.89 -8.81
CA ILE A 458 4.05 -14.32 -8.10
C ILE A 458 3.57 -13.88 -6.72
N SER A 459 4.32 -14.24 -5.67
CA SER A 459 3.95 -13.86 -4.30
C SER A 459 4.35 -12.44 -3.95
N SER A 460 5.58 -12.10 -4.25
CA SER A 460 6.22 -10.86 -3.80
C SER A 460 7.52 -10.63 -4.55
N GLY A 461 8.15 -9.51 -4.27
CA GLY A 461 9.48 -9.20 -4.74
C GLY A 461 10.18 -8.27 -3.77
N PHE A 462 11.39 -7.91 -4.11
CA PHE A 462 12.09 -6.81 -3.49
C PHE A 462 13.02 -6.12 -4.50
N ALA A 463 13.18 -4.83 -4.31
CA ALA A 463 14.04 -3.98 -5.11
C ALA A 463 15.18 -3.43 -4.26
N VAL A 464 16.42 -3.57 -4.75
CA VAL A 464 17.57 -2.88 -4.17
C VAL A 464 17.65 -1.50 -4.81
N THR A 465 17.41 -0.46 -4.01
CA THR A 465 17.41 0.94 -4.46
C THR A 465 18.62 1.73 -3.96
N THR A 466 19.41 1.18 -3.03
CA THR A 466 20.55 1.85 -2.42
C THR A 466 21.75 2.00 -3.37
N ARG A 467 22.46 3.13 -3.31
CA ARG A 467 23.59 3.45 -4.19
C ARG A 467 24.78 2.50 -4.02
N ASN A 468 24.99 1.99 -2.82
CA ASN A 468 26.14 1.15 -2.47
C ASN A 468 25.97 -0.33 -2.84
N SER A 469 24.86 -0.69 -3.49
CA SER A 469 24.57 -2.04 -3.95
C SER A 469 24.22 -2.04 -5.44
N PRO A 470 24.46 -3.15 -6.15
CA PRO A 470 23.99 -3.27 -7.52
C PRO A 470 22.49 -3.00 -7.57
N GLN A 471 22.04 -2.14 -8.51
CA GLN A 471 20.63 -1.87 -8.76
C GLN A 471 19.98 -3.11 -9.36
N ALA A 472 19.49 -3.97 -8.48
CA ALA A 472 18.89 -5.26 -8.83
C ALA A 472 17.48 -5.37 -8.27
N PHE A 473 16.72 -6.27 -8.84
CA PHE A 473 15.46 -6.71 -8.29
C PHE A 473 15.43 -8.25 -8.25
N GLN A 474 14.63 -8.77 -7.35
CA GLN A 474 14.27 -10.17 -7.31
C GLN A 474 12.76 -10.28 -7.14
N VAL A 475 12.14 -11.14 -7.94
CA VAL A 475 10.72 -11.47 -7.84
C VAL A 475 10.60 -12.96 -7.62
N ILE A 476 9.71 -13.36 -6.72
CA ILE A 476 9.55 -14.75 -6.24
C ILE A 476 8.29 -15.36 -6.87
N PRO A 477 8.44 -16.12 -7.96
CA PRO A 477 7.32 -16.83 -8.56
C PRO A 477 6.81 -17.96 -7.66
N LEU A 478 5.50 -18.15 -7.70
CA LEU A 478 4.80 -19.26 -7.03
C LEU A 478 4.48 -20.39 -8.00
N VAL A 479 4.08 -20.07 -9.22
CA VAL A 479 3.67 -21.03 -10.24
C VAL A 479 4.32 -20.68 -11.57
N VAL A 480 5.10 -21.60 -12.12
CA VAL A 480 5.86 -21.43 -13.36
C VAL A 480 5.70 -22.65 -14.26
N TYR A 481 5.46 -22.42 -15.53
CA TYR A 481 5.38 -23.48 -16.53
C TYR A 481 6.45 -23.29 -17.61
N ARG A 482 6.97 -24.42 -18.12
CA ARG A 482 7.64 -24.47 -19.41
C ARG A 482 6.61 -24.63 -20.51
N VAL A 483 6.61 -23.73 -21.47
CA VAL A 483 5.76 -23.74 -22.67
C VAL A 483 6.63 -24.18 -23.83
N PHE A 484 6.44 -25.42 -24.30
CA PHE A 484 7.32 -26.04 -25.27
C PHE A 484 7.02 -25.61 -26.71
N VAL A 485 8.07 -25.49 -27.52
CA VAL A 485 7.96 -25.07 -28.93
C VAL A 485 7.51 -26.21 -29.87
N ASP A 486 7.56 -27.46 -29.44
CA ASP A 486 7.16 -28.65 -30.19
C ASP A 486 5.68 -29.03 -29.97
N GLY A 487 4.94 -28.27 -29.17
CA GLY A 487 3.51 -28.46 -28.94
C GLY A 487 3.13 -29.53 -27.93
N ARG A 488 4.10 -30.13 -27.23
CA ARG A 488 3.80 -31.01 -26.09
C ARG A 488 3.17 -30.20 -24.93
N PRO A 489 2.47 -30.87 -23.99
CA PRO A 489 1.83 -30.20 -22.86
C PRO A 489 2.82 -29.39 -22.03
N ASP A 490 2.33 -28.29 -21.45
CA ASP A 490 3.10 -27.47 -20.52
C ASP A 490 3.54 -28.26 -19.29
N GLU A 491 4.72 -27.98 -18.80
CA GLU A 491 5.31 -28.63 -17.65
C GLU A 491 5.40 -27.64 -16.48
N LEU A 492 4.69 -27.94 -15.37
CA LEU A 492 4.86 -27.22 -14.12
C LEU A 492 6.27 -27.43 -13.58
N VAL A 493 6.96 -26.33 -13.23
CA VAL A 493 8.33 -26.35 -12.67
C VAL A 493 8.43 -25.47 -11.44
N ARG A 494 9.49 -25.63 -10.66
CA ARG A 494 9.75 -24.86 -9.45
C ARG A 494 11.22 -24.49 -9.27
N GLY A 495 11.51 -23.66 -8.28
CA GLY A 495 12.87 -23.43 -7.80
C GLY A 495 13.63 -22.33 -8.53
N VAL A 496 12.94 -21.38 -9.16
CA VAL A 496 13.56 -20.19 -9.79
C VAL A 496 12.98 -18.89 -9.23
N SER A 497 13.82 -17.87 -9.19
CA SER A 497 13.43 -16.49 -8.96
C SER A 497 13.80 -15.65 -10.18
N ILE A 498 12.97 -14.69 -10.51
CA ILE A 498 13.27 -13.71 -11.56
C ILE A 498 14.27 -12.71 -10.98
N VAL A 499 15.32 -12.41 -11.73
CA VAL A 499 16.35 -11.44 -11.38
C VAL A 499 16.67 -10.55 -12.56
N GLY A 500 17.31 -9.42 -12.31
CA GLY A 500 17.77 -8.56 -13.40
C GLY A 500 18.00 -7.12 -12.96
N THR A 501 18.29 -6.29 -13.96
CA THR A 501 18.40 -4.84 -13.79
C THR A 501 17.15 -4.15 -14.35
N PRO A 502 16.60 -3.14 -13.67
CA PRO A 502 15.30 -2.56 -14.00
C PRO A 502 15.18 -2.05 -15.43
N LEU A 503 16.10 -1.18 -15.85
CA LEU A 503 16.03 -0.55 -17.16
C LEU A 503 16.16 -1.56 -18.32
N ALA A 504 16.97 -2.61 -18.17
CA ALA A 504 17.10 -3.64 -19.19
C ALA A 504 15.81 -4.48 -19.30
N ALA A 505 15.25 -4.91 -18.17
CA ALA A 505 14.03 -5.72 -18.13
C ALA A 505 12.83 -4.97 -18.75
N MET A 506 12.68 -3.68 -18.47
CA MET A 506 11.57 -2.85 -18.97
C MET A 506 11.59 -2.67 -20.51
N LYS A 507 12.76 -2.59 -21.12
CA LYS A 507 12.90 -2.40 -22.58
C LYS A 507 12.62 -3.68 -23.38
N ARG A 508 12.52 -4.84 -22.72
CA ARG A 508 12.34 -6.16 -23.35
C ARG A 508 10.87 -6.59 -23.50
N ILE A 509 9.92 -5.74 -23.12
CA ILE A 509 8.48 -6.03 -23.26
C ILE A 509 8.09 -5.89 -24.74
N LEU A 510 7.54 -6.97 -25.32
CA LEU A 510 7.19 -7.05 -26.73
C LEU A 510 5.71 -6.79 -27.01
N ALA A 511 4.82 -7.34 -26.18
CA ALA A 511 3.37 -7.25 -26.31
C ALA A 511 2.70 -7.45 -24.97
N THR A 512 1.42 -7.10 -24.89
CA THR A 512 0.60 -7.33 -23.70
C THR A 512 -0.70 -8.04 -24.01
N GLY A 513 -1.27 -8.72 -23.02
CA GLY A 513 -2.61 -9.28 -23.07
C GLY A 513 -3.69 -8.19 -23.05
N ASP A 514 -4.92 -8.58 -23.37
CA ASP A 514 -6.09 -7.68 -23.42
C ASP A 514 -6.91 -7.65 -22.12
N LYS A 515 -6.50 -8.43 -21.10
CA LYS A 515 -7.18 -8.54 -19.80
C LYS A 515 -6.25 -8.14 -18.67
N PRO A 516 -6.35 -6.91 -18.15
CA PRO A 516 -5.61 -6.54 -16.96
C PRO A 516 -6.18 -7.24 -15.72
N GLU A 517 -5.27 -7.63 -14.82
CA GLU A 517 -5.57 -8.24 -13.53
C GLU A 517 -5.10 -7.33 -12.39
N VAL A 518 -5.67 -7.55 -11.21
CA VAL A 518 -5.37 -6.78 -10.00
C VAL A 518 -4.57 -7.62 -9.02
N PHE A 519 -3.51 -7.05 -8.51
CA PHE A 519 -2.82 -7.49 -7.32
C PHE A 519 -3.10 -6.47 -6.20
N ASN A 520 -3.65 -6.94 -5.08
CA ASN A 520 -3.74 -6.19 -3.84
C ASN A 520 -2.73 -6.74 -2.84
N GLY A 521 -2.05 -5.87 -2.12
CA GLY A 521 -1.02 -6.28 -1.18
C GLY A 521 -0.62 -5.19 -0.19
N GLU A 522 0.39 -5.48 0.59
CA GLU A 522 1.03 -4.54 1.50
C GLU A 522 2.48 -4.35 1.07
N CYS A 523 2.90 -3.10 0.97
CA CYS A 523 4.23 -2.74 0.53
C CYS A 523 5.04 -2.18 1.69
N GLY A 524 6.15 -2.85 2.02
CA GLY A 524 7.09 -2.43 3.06
C GLY A 524 8.27 -1.64 2.48
N ALA A 525 8.54 -0.46 3.05
CA ALA A 525 9.74 0.34 2.75
C ALA A 525 10.15 1.16 3.98
N GLU A 526 11.00 2.17 3.81
CA GLU A 526 11.52 3.02 4.91
C GLU A 526 10.44 3.71 5.72
N SER A 527 9.33 4.09 5.08
CA SER A 527 8.16 4.66 5.77
C SER A 527 7.21 3.61 6.37
N GLY A 528 7.64 2.35 6.49
CA GLY A 528 6.85 1.24 7.01
C GLY A 528 5.98 0.56 5.95
N THR A 529 4.94 -0.14 6.41
CA THR A 529 4.03 -0.92 5.57
C THR A 529 2.77 -0.12 5.25
N VAL A 530 2.43 -0.03 3.97
CA VAL A 530 1.20 0.64 3.49
C VAL A 530 0.44 -0.27 2.52
N PRO A 531 -0.91 -0.25 2.52
CA PRO A 531 -1.69 -1.00 1.55
C PRO A 531 -1.51 -0.42 0.14
N VAL A 532 -1.42 -1.31 -0.86
CA VAL A 532 -1.19 -0.95 -2.25
C VAL A 532 -2.00 -1.83 -3.19
N SER A 533 -2.25 -1.33 -4.40
CA SER A 533 -2.73 -2.16 -5.50
C SER A 533 -1.86 -1.95 -6.73
N ALA A 534 -1.72 -2.98 -7.52
CA ALA A 534 -1.12 -2.88 -8.84
C ALA A 534 -2.04 -3.55 -9.87
N VAL A 535 -2.19 -2.93 -11.03
CA VAL A 535 -3.04 -3.39 -12.13
C VAL A 535 -2.23 -3.44 -13.40
N ALA A 536 -2.13 -4.60 -14.01
CA ALA A 536 -1.41 -4.74 -15.28
C ALA A 536 -2.03 -5.81 -16.17
N PRO A 537 -1.91 -5.69 -17.50
CA PRO A 537 -2.17 -6.80 -18.42
C PRO A 537 -1.05 -7.84 -18.33
N ALA A 538 -1.32 -9.06 -18.76
CA ALA A 538 -0.25 -10.03 -19.01
C ALA A 538 0.76 -9.42 -19.97
N MET A 539 2.05 -9.78 -19.86
CA MET A 539 3.08 -9.26 -20.75
C MET A 539 4.00 -10.36 -21.27
N LEU A 540 4.37 -10.24 -22.55
CA LEU A 540 5.42 -11.01 -23.17
C LEU A 540 6.72 -10.22 -23.14
N VAL A 541 7.78 -10.82 -22.63
CA VAL A 541 9.14 -10.26 -22.65
C VAL A 541 10.04 -11.13 -23.54
N SER A 542 10.93 -10.50 -24.29
CA SER A 542 11.87 -11.22 -25.15
C SER A 542 12.92 -11.99 -24.35
N GLU A 543 13.21 -11.52 -23.15
CA GLU A 543 14.25 -12.12 -22.31
C GLU A 543 13.98 -11.80 -20.84
N ILE A 544 14.00 -12.85 -20.02
CA ILE A 544 13.97 -12.78 -18.57
C ILE A 544 15.07 -13.67 -18.01
N GLU A 545 15.81 -13.17 -17.04
CA GLU A 545 16.82 -13.94 -16.34
C GLU A 545 16.23 -14.56 -15.07
N THR A 546 16.51 -15.83 -14.85
CA THR A 546 16.16 -16.50 -13.60
C THR A 546 17.39 -17.08 -12.92
N GLN A 547 17.37 -17.04 -11.60
CA GLN A 547 18.35 -17.73 -10.76
C GLN A 547 17.69 -18.83 -9.96
N ARG A 548 18.48 -19.83 -9.55
CA ARG A 548 18.00 -20.90 -8.70
C ARG A 548 17.64 -20.36 -7.31
N GLN A 549 16.49 -20.76 -6.81
CA GLN A 549 16.12 -20.47 -5.41
C GLN A 549 16.98 -21.31 -4.46
N PRO A 550 17.37 -20.79 -3.30
CA PRO A 550 18.03 -21.56 -2.27
C PRO A 550 17.17 -22.75 -1.85
N GLN A 551 17.77 -23.92 -1.76
CA GLN A 551 17.12 -25.11 -1.18
C GLN A 551 17.31 -25.10 0.33
N GLY A 552 16.25 -25.39 1.08
CA GLY A 552 16.31 -25.57 2.53
C GLY A 552 17.14 -26.81 2.90
N ILE A 553 17.73 -26.78 4.09
CA ILE A 553 18.46 -27.91 4.67
C ILE A 553 17.48 -28.92 5.29
N GLU A 554 16.32 -28.44 5.72
CA GLU A 554 15.30 -29.25 6.38
C GLU A 554 14.63 -30.17 5.37
N ARG A 555 14.31 -31.39 5.82
CA ARG A 555 13.59 -32.39 5.06
C ARG A 555 12.12 -32.44 5.47
N PRO A 556 11.23 -33.03 4.65
CA PRO A 556 9.86 -33.31 5.07
C PRO A 556 9.83 -34.07 6.40
N PRO A 557 8.77 -33.96 7.21
CA PRO A 557 8.64 -34.69 8.46
C PRO A 557 8.81 -36.21 8.25
N ILE A 558 9.61 -36.82 9.10
CA ILE A 558 9.82 -38.29 9.09
C ILE A 558 8.63 -38.99 9.76
N LEU A 559 8.04 -38.36 10.76
CA LEU A 559 6.85 -38.90 11.43
C LEU A 559 5.64 -38.81 10.50
N PRO A 560 4.88 -39.91 10.36
CA PRO A 560 3.63 -39.88 9.61
C PRO A 560 2.65 -38.89 10.27
N ILE A 561 1.81 -38.25 9.44
CA ILE A 561 0.74 -37.39 9.93
C ILE A 561 -0.20 -38.24 10.81
N PRO A 562 -0.64 -37.72 11.98
CA PRO A 562 -1.59 -38.41 12.83
C PRO A 562 -2.84 -38.82 12.04
N SER A 563 -3.15 -40.12 11.98
CA SER A 563 -4.36 -40.59 11.34
C SER A 563 -5.57 -40.10 12.14
N ILE A 564 -6.41 -39.28 11.50
CA ILE A 564 -7.69 -38.89 12.07
C ILE A 564 -8.60 -40.12 11.93
N SER A 565 -8.73 -40.92 13.00
CA SER A 565 -9.70 -42.01 13.01
C SER A 565 -11.10 -41.39 12.85
N ALA A 566 -11.91 -41.97 11.94
CA ALA A 566 -13.30 -41.53 11.67
C ALA A 566 -14.26 -41.69 12.87
N LYS A 567 -13.74 -41.97 14.09
CA LYS A 567 -14.52 -42.25 15.30
C LYS A 567 -14.79 -41.03 16.21
N GLU A 568 -14.28 -39.82 15.89
CA GLU A 568 -14.51 -38.63 16.72
C GLU A 568 -15.48 -37.62 16.11
N SER A 569 -16.37 -38.07 15.21
CA SER A 569 -17.49 -37.24 14.70
C SER A 569 -18.84 -37.74 15.20
N GLN A 570 -18.98 -37.88 16.52
CA GLN A 570 -20.29 -37.97 17.15
C GLN A 570 -20.48 -36.86 18.17
#